data_84e8bf418de4e7b8079af55c0f6a661f
#
_entry.id   84e8bf418de4e7b8079af55c0f6a661f
#
_cell.length_a   1.000
_cell.length_b   1.000
_cell.length_c   1.000
_cell.angle_alpha   90.00
_cell.angle_beta   90.00
_cell.angle_gamma   90.00
#
_symmetry.space_group_name_H-M   'P 1'
#
loop_
_entity.id
_entity.type
_entity.pdbx_description
1 polymer ?
#
loop_
_entity_poly.entity_id
_entity_poly.type
_entity_poly.pdbx_seq_one_letter_code
_entity_poly.pdbx_strand_id
1 'polypeptide(L)'
;KDTYDWSKGIAAPKEDGIAIIDIDSGEKRMLISFEQIAKGLDEKGFDVKGRNLFINHTLWSRDGKWIYFFVRAGWKADKDGREGLNAACTVKVDGSHFTPGHIHIGGHPEWSNGTEIIGAYKNEQVVYDIISRKITKTLGNKDIFPKPGGDVSLSPNSEWIVNGYNDKAGSNHYSIMNLKSGIWTKTPSFNTGIYKGD
;
A
#
# COMPACT_ATOMS: atom_id res chain seq x y z
N LYS A 1 3.41 18.57 1.61
CA LYS A 1 3.35 19.31 0.39
C LYS A 1 1.93 19.32 -0.13
N ASP A 2 1.31 20.36 0.01
CA ASP A 2 0.40 21.09 -0.83
C ASP A 2 -0.94 20.39 -1.06
N THR A 3 -1.83 20.68 -0.16
CA THR A 3 -3.26 20.66 -0.43
C THR A 3 -3.50 21.29 -1.80
N TYR A 4 -4.19 20.57 -2.67
CA TYR A 4 -4.74 21.15 -3.90
C TYR A 4 -5.49 22.43 -3.51
N ASP A 5 -5.37 23.49 -4.32
CA ASP A 5 -5.92 24.81 -3.97
C ASP A 5 -7.42 24.78 -3.64
N TRP A 6 -8.19 23.90 -4.26
CA TRP A 6 -9.62 23.75 -4.02
C TRP A 6 -9.96 23.06 -2.68
N SER A 7 -9.03 22.35 -2.04
CA SER A 7 -9.22 21.74 -0.71
C SER A 7 -8.68 22.60 0.43
N LYS A 8 -8.12 23.78 0.15
CA LYS A 8 -7.61 24.69 1.16
C LYS A 8 -8.67 25.01 2.21
N GLY A 9 -8.38 24.67 3.47
CA GLY A 9 -9.27 24.88 4.60
C GLY A 9 -10.29 23.78 4.85
N ILE A 10 -10.35 22.75 4.01
CA ILE A 10 -11.23 21.58 4.19
C ILE A 10 -10.36 20.35 4.44
N ALA A 11 -10.25 19.94 5.69
CA ALA A 11 -9.36 18.85 6.09
C ALA A 11 -9.80 17.47 5.53
N ALA A 12 -11.10 17.26 5.38
CA ALA A 12 -11.68 16.02 4.85
C ALA A 12 -12.89 16.34 3.95
N PRO A 13 -12.66 16.71 2.68
CA PRO A 13 -13.72 17.10 1.75
C PRO A 13 -14.63 15.91 1.36
N LYS A 14 -15.89 16.23 1.05
CA LYS A 14 -16.88 15.27 0.55
C LYS A 14 -16.69 14.96 -0.93
N GLU A 15 -16.19 15.94 -1.67
CA GLU A 15 -16.08 15.91 -3.13
C GLU A 15 -14.74 15.34 -3.61
N ASP A 16 -13.87 14.92 -2.67
CA ASP A 16 -12.59 14.27 -2.96
C ASP A 16 -12.41 12.97 -2.18
N GLY A 17 -11.55 12.10 -2.72
CA GLY A 17 -11.29 10.78 -2.15
C GLY A 17 -10.83 9.81 -3.21
N ILE A 18 -11.33 8.59 -3.17
CA ILE A 18 -11.12 7.59 -4.23
C ILE A 18 -12.32 7.61 -5.16
N ALA A 19 -12.05 7.83 -6.44
CA ALA A 19 -13.05 7.71 -7.51
C ALA A 19 -12.68 6.56 -8.44
N ILE A 20 -13.70 5.95 -9.04
CA ILE A 20 -13.59 5.00 -10.12
C ILE A 20 -14.04 5.68 -11.41
N ILE A 21 -13.27 5.47 -12.47
CA ILE A 21 -13.59 5.92 -13.82
C ILE A 21 -13.75 4.67 -14.68
N ASP A 22 -14.93 4.55 -15.31
CA ASP A 22 -15.17 3.56 -16.35
C ASP A 22 -14.39 3.97 -17.61
N ILE A 23 -13.54 3.09 -18.11
CA ILE A 23 -12.63 3.43 -19.22
C ILE A 23 -13.33 3.50 -20.59
N ASP A 24 -14.45 2.83 -20.73
CA ASP A 24 -15.20 2.82 -22.01
C ASP A 24 -16.13 4.01 -22.11
N SER A 25 -16.85 4.33 -21.05
CA SER A 25 -17.80 5.45 -21.02
C SER A 25 -17.20 6.77 -20.55
N GLY A 26 -16.07 6.72 -19.81
CA GLY A 26 -15.50 7.88 -19.13
C GLY A 26 -16.32 8.30 -17.89
N GLU A 27 -17.34 7.55 -17.49
CA GLU A 27 -18.16 7.89 -16.34
C GLU A 27 -17.33 7.80 -15.04
N LYS A 28 -17.35 8.88 -14.26
CA LYS A 28 -16.68 8.98 -12.96
C LYS A 28 -17.70 8.87 -11.84
N ARG A 29 -17.44 7.99 -10.87
CA ARG A 29 -18.18 7.93 -9.62
C ARG A 29 -17.25 7.98 -8.41
N MET A 30 -17.67 8.68 -7.36
CA MET A 30 -17.00 8.63 -6.08
C MET A 30 -17.18 7.26 -5.44
N LEU A 31 -16.10 6.60 -5.06
CA LEU A 31 -16.12 5.34 -4.35
C LEU A 31 -16.24 5.57 -2.84
N ILE A 32 -15.35 6.40 -2.31
CA ILE A 32 -15.32 6.80 -0.91
C ILE A 32 -14.67 8.17 -0.77
N SER A 33 -15.32 9.08 -0.04
CA SER A 33 -14.81 10.43 0.19
C SER A 33 -13.85 10.52 1.37
N PHE A 34 -13.04 11.57 1.44
CA PHE A 34 -12.21 11.86 2.62
C PHE A 34 -13.05 12.05 3.88
N GLU A 35 -14.26 12.61 3.79
CA GLU A 35 -15.17 12.72 4.93
C GLU A 35 -15.53 11.33 5.49
N GLN A 36 -15.91 10.38 4.64
CA GLN A 36 -16.22 9.01 5.06
C GLN A 36 -14.99 8.29 5.63
N ILE A 37 -13.83 8.49 5.02
CA ILE A 37 -12.56 7.94 5.49
C ILE A 37 -12.20 8.50 6.86
N ALA A 38 -12.26 9.82 7.03
CA ALA A 38 -11.96 10.48 8.30
C ALA A 38 -12.89 10.00 9.42
N LYS A 39 -14.19 9.90 9.14
CA LYS A 39 -15.17 9.35 10.09
C LYS A 39 -14.80 7.94 10.52
N GLY A 40 -14.56 7.03 9.58
CA GLY A 40 -14.23 5.65 9.93
C GLY A 40 -12.89 5.49 10.65
N LEU A 41 -11.91 6.35 10.38
CA LEU A 41 -10.64 6.39 11.11
C LEU A 41 -10.83 6.95 12.53
N ASP A 42 -11.61 8.03 12.72
CA ASP A 42 -11.93 8.60 14.03
C ASP A 42 -12.64 7.57 14.93
N GLU A 43 -13.60 6.82 14.39
CA GLU A 43 -14.29 5.73 15.08
C GLU A 43 -13.35 4.59 15.54
N LYS A 44 -12.17 4.47 14.93
CA LYS A 44 -11.09 3.54 15.32
C LYS A 44 -10.04 4.18 16.21
N GLY A 45 -10.22 5.42 16.61
CA GLY A 45 -9.32 6.13 17.52
C GLY A 45 -8.09 6.75 16.85
N PHE A 46 -8.08 6.87 15.50
CA PHE A 46 -7.01 7.60 14.82
C PHE A 46 -7.19 9.11 15.00
N ASP A 47 -6.10 9.82 15.21
CA ASP A 47 -6.10 11.28 15.29
C ASP A 47 -6.19 11.89 13.88
N VAL A 48 -7.40 12.19 13.44
CA VAL A 48 -7.69 12.75 12.10
C VAL A 48 -8.31 14.14 12.13
N LYS A 49 -8.74 14.64 13.30
CA LYS A 49 -9.47 15.92 13.41
C LYS A 49 -8.61 17.10 12.96
N GLY A 50 -9.10 17.85 11.98
CA GLY A 50 -8.43 19.03 11.44
C GLY A 50 -7.14 18.73 10.65
N ARG A 51 -6.88 17.47 10.31
CA ARG A 51 -5.72 17.05 9.51
C ARG A 51 -6.07 16.97 8.04
N ASN A 52 -5.19 17.49 7.20
CA ASN A 52 -5.27 17.31 5.76
C ASN A 52 -4.87 15.88 5.39
N LEU A 53 -5.87 15.07 5.09
CA LEU A 53 -5.65 13.69 4.68
C LEU A 53 -5.25 13.61 3.22
N PHE A 54 -4.38 12.66 2.90
CA PHE A 54 -4.09 12.28 1.53
C PHE A 54 -3.99 10.76 1.40
N ILE A 55 -4.22 10.25 0.20
CA ILE A 55 -4.20 8.83 -0.12
C ILE A 55 -3.04 8.56 -1.04
N ASN A 56 -2.37 7.44 -0.82
CA ASN A 56 -1.43 6.89 -1.78
C ASN A 56 -1.44 5.36 -1.77
N HIS A 57 -0.76 4.77 -2.76
CA HIS A 57 -0.71 3.31 -2.96
C HIS A 57 -2.09 2.67 -3.04
N THR A 58 -2.96 3.23 -3.88
CA THR A 58 -4.24 2.59 -4.22
C THR A 58 -3.97 1.37 -5.09
N LEU A 59 -4.26 0.20 -4.55
CA LEU A 59 -4.00 -1.09 -5.19
C LEU A 59 -5.32 -1.82 -5.41
N TRP A 60 -5.64 -2.11 -6.64
CA TRP A 60 -6.82 -2.88 -7.02
C TRP A 60 -6.54 -4.38 -6.88
N SER A 61 -7.44 -5.14 -6.23
CA SER A 61 -7.27 -6.58 -6.11
C SER A 61 -7.34 -7.27 -7.47
N ARG A 62 -6.68 -8.41 -7.60
CA ARG A 62 -6.60 -9.16 -8.87
C ARG A 62 -7.95 -9.66 -9.36
N ASP A 63 -8.89 -9.90 -8.46
CA ASP A 63 -10.27 -10.28 -8.79
C ASP A 63 -11.20 -9.09 -9.02
N GLY A 64 -10.66 -7.86 -8.93
CA GLY A 64 -11.40 -6.62 -9.17
C GLY A 64 -12.42 -6.26 -8.09
N LYS A 65 -12.38 -6.86 -6.90
CA LYS A 65 -13.42 -6.66 -5.88
C LYS A 65 -13.04 -5.70 -4.76
N TRP A 66 -11.74 -5.49 -4.52
CA TRP A 66 -11.22 -4.71 -3.41
C TRP A 66 -10.22 -3.66 -3.86
N ILE A 67 -10.13 -2.58 -3.10
CA ILE A 67 -9.05 -1.60 -3.17
C ILE A 67 -8.40 -1.52 -1.79
N TYR A 68 -7.07 -1.68 -1.75
CA TYR A 68 -6.22 -1.43 -0.59
C TYR A 68 -5.50 -0.10 -0.80
N PHE A 69 -5.40 0.71 0.24
CA PHE A 69 -4.76 2.02 0.16
C PHE A 69 -4.26 2.50 1.52
N PHE A 70 -3.35 3.48 1.50
CA PHE A 70 -2.89 4.15 2.70
C PHE A 70 -3.50 5.54 2.80
N VAL A 71 -4.01 5.87 3.99
CA VAL A 71 -4.42 7.22 4.36
C VAL A 71 -3.34 7.82 5.24
N ARG A 72 -2.87 8.98 4.87
CA ARG A 72 -1.75 9.63 5.52
C ARG A 72 -2.05 11.10 5.85
N ALA A 73 -1.36 11.62 6.88
CA ALA A 73 -1.29 13.02 7.20
C ALA A 73 0.03 13.33 7.92
N GLY A 74 0.52 14.57 7.87
CA GLY A 74 1.71 14.99 8.60
C GLY A 74 2.98 14.27 8.19
N TRP A 75 3.25 14.11 6.92
CA TRP A 75 4.39 13.33 6.42
C TRP A 75 5.77 13.80 6.89
N LYS A 76 5.92 15.03 7.32
CA LYS A 76 7.13 15.58 7.96
C LYS A 76 6.78 16.80 8.78
N ALA A 77 6.13 16.58 9.91
CA ALA A 77 5.66 17.61 10.79
C ALA A 77 4.41 18.34 10.28
N ASP A 78 3.25 17.93 10.74
CA ASP A 78 2.19 18.89 10.94
C ASP A 78 2.80 20.01 11.78
N LYS A 79 2.57 21.27 11.42
CA LYS A 79 3.13 22.43 12.10
C LYS A 79 2.80 22.48 13.59
N ASP A 80 1.88 21.62 14.04
CA ASP A 80 1.41 21.46 15.42
C ASP A 80 2.12 20.31 16.19
N GLY A 81 3.11 19.66 15.58
CA GLY A 81 3.94 18.64 16.24
C GLY A 81 3.26 17.27 16.43
N ARG A 82 2.10 17.04 15.84
CA ARG A 82 1.44 15.72 15.91
C ARG A 82 2.20 14.66 15.13
N GLU A 83 2.17 13.42 15.63
CA GLU A 83 2.76 12.29 14.92
C GLU A 83 2.11 12.06 13.55
N GLY A 84 2.90 11.59 12.57
CA GLY A 84 2.43 11.28 11.23
C GLY A 84 1.37 10.17 11.25
N LEU A 85 0.24 10.39 10.60
CA LEU A 85 -0.76 9.36 10.34
C LEU A 85 -0.32 8.50 9.15
N ASN A 86 -0.41 7.17 9.29
CA ASN A 86 -0.22 6.22 8.20
C ASN A 86 -1.13 5.00 8.45
N ALA A 87 -2.36 5.07 7.99
CA ALA A 87 -3.38 4.05 8.21
C ALA A 87 -3.63 3.23 6.94
N ALA A 88 -3.47 1.91 7.03
CA ALA A 88 -3.86 0.99 5.96
C ALA A 88 -5.37 0.76 5.98
N CYS A 89 -6.00 0.87 4.82
CA CYS A 89 -7.45 0.78 4.65
C CYS A 89 -7.81 -0.11 3.47
N THR A 90 -9.00 -0.69 3.51
CA THR A 90 -9.61 -1.38 2.37
C THR A 90 -11.05 -0.93 2.16
N VAL A 91 -11.51 -1.01 0.93
CA VAL A 91 -12.90 -0.79 0.55
C VAL A 91 -13.24 -1.70 -0.63
N LYS A 92 -14.49 -2.18 -0.71
CA LYS A 92 -14.97 -2.86 -1.93
C LYS A 92 -15.17 -1.86 -3.05
N VAL A 93 -15.06 -2.34 -4.29
CA VAL A 93 -15.23 -1.51 -5.49
C VAL A 93 -16.65 -0.97 -5.70
N ASP A 94 -17.64 -1.47 -4.95
CA ASP A 94 -18.99 -0.93 -4.90
C ASP A 94 -19.16 0.18 -3.83
N GLY A 95 -18.10 0.50 -3.07
CA GLY A 95 -18.10 1.47 -1.98
C GLY A 95 -18.51 0.89 -0.61
N SER A 96 -18.91 -0.36 -0.57
CA SER A 96 -19.25 -1.03 0.68
C SER A 96 -18.00 -1.56 1.43
N HIS A 97 -18.20 -2.01 2.67
CA HIS A 97 -17.18 -2.67 3.47
C HIS A 97 -15.88 -1.86 3.63
N PHE A 98 -16.00 -0.55 3.83
CA PHE A 98 -14.83 0.24 4.22
C PHE A 98 -14.30 -0.25 5.55
N THR A 99 -13.03 -0.63 5.58
CA THR A 99 -12.35 -1.14 6.78
C THR A 99 -11.07 -0.33 7.00
N PRO A 100 -11.05 0.60 7.96
CA PRO A 100 -9.87 1.34 8.34
C PRO A 100 -9.01 0.60 9.36
N GLY A 101 -7.73 0.96 9.44
CA GLY A 101 -6.83 0.53 10.49
C GLY A 101 -6.45 -0.94 10.45
N HIS A 102 -6.14 -1.46 9.27
CA HIS A 102 -5.41 -2.72 9.15
C HIS A 102 -4.01 -2.59 9.77
N ILE A 103 -3.41 -3.73 10.18
CA ILE A 103 -1.99 -3.70 10.49
C ILE A 103 -1.22 -3.18 9.28
N HIS A 104 -0.18 -2.39 9.53
CA HIS A 104 0.61 -1.81 8.45
C HIS A 104 1.46 -2.91 7.80
N ILE A 105 1.08 -3.30 6.59
CA ILE A 105 1.90 -4.12 5.71
C ILE A 105 2.74 -3.17 4.88
N GLY A 106 4.01 -3.07 5.23
CA GLY A 106 4.93 -2.06 4.71
C GLY A 106 5.55 -2.40 3.36
N GLY A 107 6.39 -1.49 2.91
CA GLY A 107 6.98 -1.52 1.58
C GLY A 107 5.98 -1.08 0.51
N HIS A 108 6.11 -1.66 -0.67
CA HIS A 108 5.14 -1.57 -1.74
C HIS A 108 4.41 -2.92 -1.86
N PRO A 109 3.34 -3.13 -1.09
CA PRO A 109 2.63 -4.42 -1.07
C PRO A 109 1.94 -4.69 -2.40
N GLU A 110 1.69 -5.96 -2.66
CA GLU A 110 0.98 -6.43 -3.83
C GLU A 110 -0.16 -7.38 -3.41
N TRP A 111 -1.26 -7.34 -4.16
CA TRP A 111 -2.32 -8.33 -4.00
C TRP A 111 -1.86 -9.73 -4.44
N SER A 112 -2.14 -10.73 -3.59
CA SER A 112 -2.01 -12.14 -3.93
C SER A 112 -3.33 -12.68 -4.49
N ASN A 113 -3.97 -13.59 -3.80
CA ASN A 113 -5.24 -14.17 -4.21
C ASN A 113 -6.39 -13.67 -3.33
N GLY A 114 -7.53 -13.36 -3.96
CA GLY A 114 -8.75 -13.01 -3.24
C GLY A 114 -8.54 -11.85 -2.28
N THR A 115 -8.46 -12.13 -0.99
CA THR A 115 -8.35 -11.15 0.10
C THR A 115 -6.94 -11.03 0.70
N GLU A 116 -5.94 -11.62 0.06
CA GLU A 116 -4.58 -11.65 0.58
C GLU A 116 -3.69 -10.57 -0.04
N ILE A 117 -2.87 -9.94 0.81
CA ILE A 117 -1.84 -8.95 0.44
C ILE A 117 -0.47 -9.48 0.88
N ILE A 118 0.53 -9.35 0.02
CA ILE A 118 1.93 -9.66 0.31
C ILE A 118 2.69 -8.36 0.51
N GLY A 119 3.47 -8.28 1.58
CA GLY A 119 4.33 -7.13 1.87
C GLY A 119 5.21 -7.38 3.08
N ALA A 120 5.74 -6.32 3.69
CA ALA A 120 6.63 -6.41 4.84
C ALA A 120 5.90 -6.23 6.16
N TYR A 121 6.22 -7.09 7.12
CA TYR A 121 5.84 -6.92 8.51
C TYR A 121 6.97 -7.40 9.44
N LYS A 122 7.41 -6.54 10.38
CA LYS A 122 8.51 -6.84 11.33
C LYS A 122 9.75 -7.46 10.68
N ASN A 123 10.19 -6.92 9.55
CA ASN A 123 11.33 -7.41 8.76
C ASN A 123 11.16 -8.81 8.17
N GLU A 124 9.93 -9.27 8.00
CA GLU A 124 9.60 -10.49 7.28
C GLU A 124 8.72 -10.18 6.06
N GLN A 125 8.84 -10.99 5.03
CA GLN A 125 7.90 -11.00 3.90
C GLN A 125 6.70 -11.84 4.32
N VAL A 126 5.52 -11.25 4.35
CA VAL A 126 4.32 -11.92 4.88
C VAL A 126 3.16 -11.89 3.91
N VAL A 127 2.23 -12.82 4.11
CA VAL A 127 0.88 -12.80 3.54
C VAL A 127 -0.09 -12.38 4.65
N TYR A 128 -0.86 -11.36 4.38
CA TYR A 128 -1.88 -10.82 5.28
C TYR A 128 -3.26 -10.91 4.64
N ASP A 129 -4.21 -11.51 5.33
CA ASP A 129 -5.60 -11.57 4.90
C ASP A 129 -6.41 -10.41 5.49
N ILE A 130 -7.02 -9.61 4.62
CA ILE A 130 -7.76 -8.39 5.00
C ILE A 130 -9.07 -8.68 5.74
N ILE A 131 -9.67 -9.87 5.54
CA ILE A 131 -10.94 -10.23 6.16
C ILE A 131 -10.72 -10.74 7.58
N SER A 132 -9.86 -11.74 7.75
CA SER A 132 -9.51 -12.25 9.08
C SER A 132 -8.62 -11.28 9.87
N ARG A 133 -8.01 -10.31 9.19
CA ARG A 133 -7.05 -9.32 9.72
C ARG A 133 -5.85 -9.99 10.40
N LYS A 134 -5.37 -11.08 9.81
CA LYS A 134 -4.24 -11.87 10.34
C LYS A 134 -3.16 -12.09 9.29
N ILE A 135 -1.92 -12.18 9.76
CA ILE A 135 -0.85 -12.76 8.97
C ILE A 135 -1.11 -14.26 8.87
N THR A 136 -1.28 -14.76 7.66
CA THR A 136 -1.59 -16.17 7.37
C THR A 136 -0.35 -16.98 7.06
N LYS A 137 0.72 -16.31 6.58
CA LYS A 137 1.96 -16.97 6.18
C LYS A 137 3.14 -16.01 6.23
N THR A 138 4.32 -16.51 6.59
CA THR A 138 5.62 -15.88 6.33
C THR A 138 6.24 -16.54 5.11
N LEU A 139 6.78 -15.72 4.20
CA LEU A 139 7.38 -16.16 2.95
C LEU A 139 8.90 -16.06 3.04
N GLY A 140 9.59 -17.18 2.75
CA GLY A 140 11.04 -17.23 2.74
C GLY A 140 11.66 -16.87 4.10
N ASN A 141 12.89 -16.38 4.05
CA ASN A 141 13.68 -15.94 5.20
C ASN A 141 14.53 -14.72 4.81
N LYS A 142 15.42 -14.26 5.69
CA LYS A 142 16.30 -13.11 5.45
C LYS A 142 17.33 -13.35 4.34
N ASP A 143 17.68 -14.60 4.03
CA ASP A 143 18.59 -14.89 2.91
C ASP A 143 17.88 -14.67 1.58
N ILE A 144 16.59 -15.01 1.52
CA ILE A 144 15.73 -14.81 0.35
C ILE A 144 15.31 -13.35 0.24
N PHE A 145 14.73 -12.79 1.31
CA PHE A 145 14.21 -11.42 1.36
C PHE A 145 14.94 -10.59 2.43
N PRO A 146 16.17 -10.11 2.17
CA PRO A 146 16.94 -9.36 3.17
C PRO A 146 16.31 -7.99 3.52
N LYS A 147 15.52 -7.44 2.61
CA LYS A 147 14.76 -6.19 2.79
C LYS A 147 13.33 -6.39 2.26
N PRO A 148 12.44 -7.00 3.04
CA PRO A 148 11.08 -7.33 2.59
C PRO A 148 10.21 -6.10 2.30
N GLY A 149 10.64 -4.90 2.75
CA GLY A 149 9.98 -3.63 2.46
C GLY A 149 10.27 -3.05 1.06
N GLY A 150 10.87 -3.81 0.17
CA GLY A 150 11.05 -3.42 -1.24
C GLY A 150 9.77 -3.51 -2.07
N ASP A 151 9.94 -3.35 -3.38
CA ASP A 151 8.84 -3.47 -4.33
C ASP A 151 8.52 -4.94 -4.59
N VAL A 152 7.33 -5.35 -4.15
CA VAL A 152 6.82 -6.72 -4.37
C VAL A 152 6.02 -6.75 -5.66
N SER A 153 6.23 -7.81 -6.45
CA SER A 153 5.37 -8.09 -7.59
C SER A 153 5.17 -9.61 -7.75
N LEU A 154 4.01 -9.99 -8.28
CA LEU A 154 3.66 -11.37 -8.54
C LEU A 154 3.53 -11.63 -10.03
N SER A 155 3.92 -12.84 -10.45
CA SER A 155 3.63 -13.30 -11.81
C SER A 155 2.12 -13.33 -12.07
N PRO A 156 1.69 -13.26 -13.35
CA PRO A 156 0.26 -13.28 -13.69
C PRO A 156 -0.49 -14.51 -13.13
N ASN A 157 0.16 -15.67 -13.07
CA ASN A 157 -0.40 -16.89 -12.49
C ASN A 157 -0.23 -17.01 -10.97
N SER A 158 0.29 -15.95 -10.30
CA SER A 158 0.55 -15.91 -8.85
C SER A 158 1.46 -17.02 -8.31
N GLU A 159 2.28 -17.66 -9.15
CA GLU A 159 3.21 -18.72 -8.70
C GLU A 159 4.56 -18.18 -8.27
N TRP A 160 4.97 -17.03 -8.79
CA TRP A 160 6.27 -16.43 -8.49
C TRP A 160 6.13 -15.06 -7.86
N ILE A 161 6.97 -14.81 -6.89
CA ILE A 161 7.14 -13.49 -6.28
C ILE A 161 8.53 -12.96 -6.63
N VAL A 162 8.60 -11.67 -6.92
CA VAL A 162 9.83 -10.90 -6.95
C VAL A 162 9.78 -9.78 -5.91
N ASN A 163 10.90 -9.53 -5.24
CA ASN A 163 11.08 -8.38 -4.36
C ASN A 163 12.36 -7.67 -4.74
N GLY A 164 12.27 -6.40 -5.11
CA GLY A 164 13.40 -5.54 -5.41
C GLY A 164 13.90 -4.81 -4.15
N TYR A 165 15.22 -4.72 -3.99
CA TYR A 165 15.82 -3.98 -2.89
C TYR A 165 17.18 -3.39 -3.25
N ASN A 166 17.59 -2.35 -2.53
CA ASN A 166 18.91 -1.75 -2.65
C ASN A 166 19.80 -2.20 -1.50
N ASP A 167 21.07 -2.51 -1.77
CA ASP A 167 22.07 -2.72 -0.74
C ASP A 167 22.61 -1.38 -0.20
N LYS A 168 23.55 -1.48 0.75
CA LYS A 168 24.19 -0.29 1.33
C LYS A 168 25.11 0.46 0.34
N ALA A 169 25.58 -0.22 -0.68
CA ALA A 169 26.43 0.35 -1.73
C ALA A 169 25.61 1.04 -2.84
N GLY A 170 24.27 0.96 -2.77
CA GLY A 170 23.37 1.55 -3.75
C GLY A 170 23.12 0.68 -4.98
N SER A 171 23.56 -0.56 -4.96
CA SER A 171 23.23 -1.52 -6.02
C SER A 171 21.83 -2.11 -5.83
N ASN A 172 21.11 -2.28 -6.93
CA ASN A 172 19.81 -2.94 -6.93
C ASN A 172 19.95 -4.44 -7.06
N HIS A 173 19.11 -5.17 -6.35
CA HIS A 173 19.01 -6.62 -6.39
C HIS A 173 17.53 -7.01 -6.46
N TYR A 174 17.26 -8.19 -7.03
CA TYR A 174 15.94 -8.80 -7.04
C TYR A 174 16.03 -10.22 -6.52
N SER A 175 15.20 -10.52 -5.53
CA SER A 175 14.95 -11.89 -5.07
C SER A 175 13.72 -12.44 -5.75
N ILE A 176 13.81 -13.63 -6.29
CA ILE A 176 12.73 -14.30 -7.03
C ILE A 176 12.50 -15.65 -6.35
N MET A 177 11.24 -15.95 -5.98
CA MET A 177 10.89 -17.20 -5.32
C MET A 177 9.60 -17.78 -5.90
N ASN A 178 9.60 -19.08 -6.12
CA ASN A 178 8.37 -19.81 -6.42
C ASN A 178 7.60 -20.09 -5.12
N LEU A 179 6.36 -19.62 -5.03
CA LEU A 179 5.54 -19.67 -3.82
C LEU A 179 5.08 -21.08 -3.46
N LYS A 180 5.06 -22.01 -4.44
CA LYS A 180 4.63 -23.40 -4.27
C LYS A 180 5.80 -24.31 -3.87
N SER A 181 6.90 -24.25 -4.62
CA SER A 181 8.06 -25.13 -4.41
C SER A 181 9.08 -24.57 -3.41
N GLY A 182 9.05 -23.24 -3.15
CA GLY A 182 10.07 -22.56 -2.36
C GLY A 182 11.41 -22.37 -3.08
N ILE A 183 11.55 -22.82 -4.33
CA ILE A 183 12.76 -22.59 -5.13
C ILE A 183 12.95 -21.10 -5.32
N TRP A 184 14.17 -20.61 -5.12
CA TRP A 184 14.48 -19.20 -5.21
C TRP A 184 15.85 -18.92 -5.82
N THR A 185 16.02 -17.71 -6.30
CA THR A 185 17.29 -17.16 -6.78
C THR A 185 17.36 -15.66 -6.53
N LYS A 186 18.57 -15.12 -6.60
CA LYS A 186 18.83 -13.68 -6.65
C LYS A 186 19.45 -13.32 -7.97
N THR A 187 19.08 -12.15 -8.51
CA THR A 187 19.78 -11.61 -9.67
C THR A 187 21.18 -11.14 -9.28
N PRO A 188 22.11 -11.04 -10.24
CA PRO A 188 23.31 -10.21 -10.05
C PRO A 188 22.94 -8.79 -9.63
N SER A 189 23.87 -8.08 -9.01
CA SER A 189 23.65 -6.68 -8.66
C SER A 189 23.63 -5.78 -9.89
N PHE A 190 22.76 -4.79 -9.87
CA PHE A 190 22.70 -3.74 -10.89
C PHE A 190 23.12 -2.42 -10.27
N ASN A 191 24.22 -1.84 -10.76
CA ASN A 191 24.63 -0.51 -10.35
C ASN A 191 23.79 0.54 -11.07
N THR A 192 22.94 1.24 -10.32
CA THR A 192 22.11 2.32 -10.88
C THR A 192 22.84 3.67 -10.98
N GLY A 193 24.03 3.78 -10.40
CA GLY A 193 24.84 5.00 -10.44
C GLY A 193 25.21 5.43 -11.86
N ILE A 194 25.32 4.47 -12.80
CA ILE A 194 25.59 4.75 -14.21
C ILE A 194 24.44 5.44 -14.96
N TYR A 195 23.23 5.41 -14.39
CA TYR A 195 22.03 6.02 -14.99
C TYR A 195 21.63 7.34 -14.30
N LYS A 196 22.34 7.75 -13.28
CA LYS A 196 22.20 9.10 -12.73
C LYS A 196 22.96 10.02 -13.69
N GLY A 197 22.24 10.59 -14.67
CA GLY A 197 22.77 11.69 -15.45
C GLY A 197 23.26 12.80 -14.53
N ASP A 198 24.34 13.44 -14.91
CA ASP A 198 24.90 14.62 -14.25
C ASP A 198 23.89 15.78 -14.22
#